data_db64c7c929cd76c2b1a30792e33121ab
#
_entry.id   db64c7c929cd76c2b1a30792e33121ab
#
_cell.length_a   1.000
_cell.length_b   1.000
_cell.length_c   1.000
_cell.angle_alpha   90.00
_cell.angle_beta   90.00
_cell.angle_gamma   90.00
#
_symmetry.space_group_name_H-M   'P 1'
#
loop_
_entity.id
_entity.type
_entity.pdbx_description
1 polymer ?
#
loop_
_entity_poly.entity_id
_entity_poly.type
_entity_poly.pdbx_seq_one_letter_code
_entity_poly.pdbx_strand_id
1 'polypeptide(L)'
;MSLLVHLAALGWIIGMLAFAHRAPDRYAAAMQEDRVVEWWTALLFASAAAIRLTRAVRERRVVDGLVGLFCLFVAGEEFSWGQRLFGFTPPVPFLAHNTQQEFNLHNFAEVFGRPKWVLTASLLSFGVLLPAARFTRWGRTLTDRLGATAPPLAITPWIVACVALLIIYPVEFTGEWVECLAGFLFLASATLPLVRLWSIVGAALLAAVALTLMSARRAADDPQRVACARAEVEGILNGASADTAARDELLLGGVIHKRVWTATRDGYFDLADLRTFQEAGCVGPAGLDAQARRRYAVDPWGTAYWIKTVRMGSDDRRILVYSFGPNRRRDGDAGEVGPTRADDIVAERTLSAP
;
A
#
# COMPACT_ATOMS: atom_id res chain seq x y z
N MET A 1 26.74 -7.07 -15.64
CA MET A 1 25.48 -7.63 -15.12
C MET A 1 25.20 -8.93 -15.84
N SER A 2 24.78 -9.96 -15.14
CA SER A 2 24.60 -11.28 -15.78
C SER A 2 23.30 -11.34 -16.59
N LEU A 3 23.25 -12.22 -17.59
CA LEU A 3 22.05 -12.54 -18.36
C LEU A 3 20.86 -12.87 -17.44
N LEU A 4 21.10 -13.55 -16.31
CA LEU A 4 20.07 -13.91 -15.34
C LEU A 4 19.30 -12.71 -14.77
N VAL A 5 19.96 -11.57 -14.52
CA VAL A 5 19.28 -10.36 -14.05
C VAL A 5 18.34 -9.80 -15.11
N HIS A 6 18.77 -9.83 -16.38
CA HIS A 6 17.92 -9.40 -17.50
C HIS A 6 16.70 -10.32 -17.67
N LEU A 7 16.92 -11.64 -17.62
CA LEU A 7 15.86 -12.63 -17.73
C LEU A 7 14.87 -12.52 -16.55
N ALA A 8 15.35 -12.25 -15.33
CA ALA A 8 14.49 -12.06 -14.17
C ALA A 8 13.61 -10.82 -14.32
N ALA A 9 14.20 -9.67 -14.74
CA ALA A 9 13.44 -8.45 -14.95
C ALA A 9 12.39 -8.61 -16.05
N LEU A 10 12.76 -9.21 -17.18
CA LEU A 10 11.83 -9.49 -18.28
C LEU A 10 10.74 -10.47 -17.85
N GLY A 11 11.12 -11.57 -17.20
CA GLY A 11 10.20 -12.59 -16.70
C GLY A 11 9.21 -12.02 -15.67
N TRP A 12 9.67 -11.10 -14.82
CA TRP A 12 8.81 -10.39 -13.87
C TRP A 12 7.74 -9.56 -14.59
N ILE A 13 8.14 -8.70 -15.54
CA ILE A 13 7.21 -7.86 -16.31
C ILE A 13 6.18 -8.72 -17.05
N ILE A 14 6.65 -9.70 -17.84
CA ILE A 14 5.76 -10.59 -18.61
C ILE A 14 4.86 -11.39 -17.66
N GLY A 15 5.42 -11.89 -16.57
CA GLY A 15 4.69 -12.66 -15.56
C GLY A 15 3.56 -11.87 -14.92
N MET A 16 3.81 -10.62 -14.51
CA MET A 16 2.79 -9.77 -13.90
C MET A 16 1.69 -9.37 -14.88
N LEU A 17 2.03 -9.00 -16.11
CA LEU A 17 1.05 -8.73 -17.15
C LEU A 17 0.21 -9.96 -17.49
N ALA A 18 0.85 -11.13 -17.62
CA ALA A 18 0.14 -12.39 -17.87
C ALA A 18 -0.76 -12.79 -16.68
N PHE A 19 -0.32 -12.56 -15.45
CA PHE A 19 -1.09 -12.84 -14.24
C PHE A 19 -2.33 -11.94 -14.17
N ALA A 20 -2.17 -10.62 -14.41
CA ALA A 20 -3.29 -9.69 -14.45
C ALA A 20 -4.35 -10.06 -15.49
N HIS A 21 -3.93 -10.53 -16.68
CA HIS A 21 -4.88 -10.91 -17.73
C HIS A 21 -5.51 -12.30 -17.57
N ARG A 22 -4.77 -13.28 -17.02
CA ARG A 22 -5.25 -14.66 -16.91
C ARG A 22 -6.01 -14.96 -15.63
N ALA A 23 -5.74 -14.23 -14.56
CA ALA A 23 -6.35 -14.43 -13.26
C ALA A 23 -6.52 -13.08 -12.52
N PRO A 24 -7.36 -12.16 -13.05
CA PRO A 24 -7.48 -10.79 -12.56
C PRO A 24 -7.81 -10.71 -11.06
N ASP A 25 -8.72 -11.54 -10.56
CA ASP A 25 -9.12 -11.52 -9.15
C ASP A 25 -7.96 -11.96 -8.23
N ARG A 26 -7.24 -13.02 -8.62
CA ARG A 26 -6.07 -13.49 -7.87
C ARG A 26 -4.92 -12.49 -7.94
N TYR A 27 -4.76 -11.83 -9.08
CA TYR A 27 -3.79 -10.76 -9.25
C TYR A 27 -4.13 -9.59 -8.33
N ALA A 28 -5.37 -9.08 -8.37
CA ALA A 28 -5.81 -8.01 -7.50
C ALA A 28 -5.62 -8.36 -6.02
N ALA A 29 -5.99 -9.58 -5.61
CA ALA A 29 -5.77 -10.06 -4.25
C ALA A 29 -4.29 -10.15 -3.85
N ALA A 30 -3.39 -10.50 -4.79
CA ALA A 30 -1.95 -10.59 -4.53
C ALA A 30 -1.26 -9.23 -4.44
N MET A 31 -1.85 -8.18 -5.05
CA MET A 31 -1.35 -6.80 -5.05
C MET A 31 -1.91 -5.96 -3.90
N GLN A 32 -2.76 -6.54 -3.04
CA GLN A 32 -3.23 -5.87 -1.84
C GLN A 32 -2.11 -5.69 -0.82
N GLU A 33 -2.34 -4.74 0.10
CA GLU A 33 -1.43 -4.46 1.21
C GLU A 33 -1.17 -5.67 2.10
N ASP A 34 0.00 -5.69 2.75
CA ASP A 34 0.50 -6.79 3.60
C ASP A 34 0.62 -8.15 2.86
N ARG A 35 0.65 -8.17 1.54
CA ARG A 35 0.89 -9.37 0.74
C ARG A 35 2.35 -9.54 0.37
N VAL A 36 2.62 -10.66 -0.26
CA VAL A 36 4.00 -11.08 -0.59
C VAL A 36 4.74 -10.04 -1.41
N VAL A 37 4.07 -9.36 -2.35
CA VAL A 37 4.71 -8.36 -3.23
C VAL A 37 5.19 -7.16 -2.43
N GLU A 38 4.35 -6.58 -1.60
CA GLU A 38 4.68 -5.44 -0.74
C GLU A 38 5.81 -5.78 0.25
N TRP A 39 5.68 -6.89 1.01
CA TRP A 39 6.73 -7.33 1.91
C TRP A 39 8.05 -7.61 1.18
N TRP A 40 7.97 -8.18 -0.01
CA TRP A 40 9.16 -8.44 -0.81
C TRP A 40 9.80 -7.14 -1.29
N THR A 41 9.00 -6.16 -1.75
CA THR A 41 9.45 -4.80 -2.08
C THR A 41 10.20 -4.17 -0.92
N ALA A 42 9.60 -4.13 0.26
CA ALA A 42 10.21 -3.59 1.46
C ALA A 42 11.57 -4.26 1.78
N LEU A 43 11.63 -5.59 1.73
CA LEU A 43 12.84 -6.34 2.04
C LEU A 43 13.95 -6.20 0.98
N LEU A 44 13.59 -6.06 -0.29
CA LEU A 44 14.55 -5.78 -1.36
C LEU A 44 15.18 -4.39 -1.19
N PHE A 45 14.37 -3.37 -0.92
CA PHE A 45 14.86 -2.03 -0.63
C PHE A 45 15.67 -1.98 0.67
N ALA A 46 15.21 -2.62 1.74
CA ALA A 46 15.96 -2.71 3.00
C ALA A 46 17.33 -3.39 2.81
N SER A 47 17.39 -4.44 2.00
CA SER A 47 18.65 -5.13 1.67
C SER A 47 19.59 -4.24 0.87
N ALA A 48 19.07 -3.53 -0.12
CA ALA A 48 19.83 -2.53 -0.89
C ALA A 48 20.34 -1.41 0.01
N ALA A 49 19.50 -0.90 0.92
CA ALA A 49 19.85 0.12 1.90
C ALA A 49 21.01 -0.35 2.80
N ALA A 50 20.89 -1.52 3.41
CA ALA A 50 21.92 -2.06 4.29
C ALA A 50 23.28 -2.17 3.63
N ILE A 51 23.33 -2.66 2.38
CA ILE A 51 24.57 -2.80 1.63
C ILE A 51 25.19 -1.44 1.30
N ARG A 52 24.37 -0.50 0.81
CA ARG A 52 24.85 0.82 0.40
C ARG A 52 25.25 1.69 1.58
N LEU A 53 24.50 1.70 2.66
CA LEU A 53 24.86 2.42 3.89
C LEU A 53 26.15 1.86 4.50
N THR A 54 26.31 0.54 4.51
CA THR A 54 27.57 -0.09 4.97
C THR A 54 28.75 0.38 4.14
N ARG A 55 28.62 0.46 2.80
CA ARG A 55 29.66 0.97 1.93
C ARG A 55 29.90 2.46 2.13
N ALA A 56 28.84 3.24 2.25
CA ALA A 56 28.93 4.67 2.49
C ALA A 56 29.80 4.99 3.72
N VAL A 57 29.58 4.26 4.81
CA VAL A 57 30.35 4.43 6.05
C VAL A 57 31.80 3.93 5.89
N ARG A 58 32.01 2.72 5.35
CA ARG A 58 33.34 2.11 5.23
C ARG A 58 34.23 2.81 4.21
N GLU A 59 33.68 3.23 3.09
CA GLU A 59 34.41 3.75 1.94
C GLU A 59 34.22 5.27 1.78
N ARG A 60 33.50 5.94 2.72
CA ARG A 60 33.22 7.39 2.74
C ARG A 60 32.56 7.87 1.43
N ARG A 61 31.60 7.09 0.92
CA ARG A 61 30.89 7.35 -0.34
C ARG A 61 29.57 8.05 -0.11
N VAL A 62 29.53 9.37 -0.30
CA VAL A 62 28.34 10.19 -0.02
C VAL A 62 27.13 9.75 -0.87
N VAL A 63 27.31 9.48 -2.16
CA VAL A 63 26.20 9.10 -3.04
C VAL A 63 25.63 7.72 -2.68
N ASP A 64 26.48 6.74 -2.31
CA ASP A 64 26.00 5.47 -1.79
C ASP A 64 25.20 5.66 -0.49
N GLY A 65 25.59 6.64 0.34
CA GLY A 65 24.83 7.03 1.53
C GLY A 65 23.45 7.58 1.18
N LEU A 66 23.37 8.51 0.24
CA LEU A 66 22.09 9.09 -0.21
C LEU A 66 21.16 8.03 -0.84
N VAL A 67 21.70 7.18 -1.73
CA VAL A 67 20.92 6.08 -2.32
C VAL A 67 20.50 5.07 -1.25
N GLY A 68 21.35 4.77 -0.28
CA GLY A 68 21.04 3.90 0.82
C GLY A 68 19.92 4.45 1.72
N LEU A 69 19.95 5.75 2.03
CA LEU A 69 18.88 6.44 2.76
C LEU A 69 17.57 6.46 1.97
N PHE A 70 17.62 6.70 0.67
CA PHE A 70 16.45 6.59 -0.19
C PHE A 70 15.84 5.17 -0.15
N CYS A 71 16.67 4.13 -0.30
CA CYS A 71 16.19 2.76 -0.21
C CYS A 71 15.62 2.43 1.19
N LEU A 72 16.22 2.95 2.26
CA LEU A 72 15.70 2.78 3.61
C LEU A 72 14.35 3.48 3.79
N PHE A 73 14.22 4.68 3.24
CA PHE A 73 12.96 5.43 3.26
C PHE A 73 11.86 4.65 2.54
N VAL A 74 12.10 4.19 1.30
CA VAL A 74 11.11 3.40 0.55
C VAL A 74 10.75 2.13 1.32
N ALA A 75 11.73 1.39 1.85
CA ALA A 75 11.44 0.23 2.68
C ALA A 75 10.55 0.58 3.88
N GLY A 76 10.81 1.71 4.55
CA GLY A 76 10.00 2.20 5.68
C GLY A 76 8.56 2.51 5.27
N GLU A 77 8.39 3.17 4.13
CA GLU A 77 7.08 3.52 3.58
C GLU A 77 6.24 2.29 3.23
N GLU A 78 6.85 1.25 2.65
CA GLU A 78 6.20 0.00 2.25
C GLU A 78 5.61 -0.79 3.44
N PHE A 79 6.28 -0.81 4.60
CA PHE A 79 5.74 -1.49 5.78
C PHE A 79 5.23 -0.52 6.86
N SER A 80 4.87 0.69 6.44
CA SER A 80 4.31 1.74 7.30
C SER A 80 5.13 1.96 8.57
N TRP A 81 6.47 2.03 8.41
CA TRP A 81 7.45 2.25 9.47
C TRP A 81 7.27 1.33 10.68
N GLY A 82 6.84 0.10 10.42
CA GLY A 82 6.66 -0.92 11.46
C GLY A 82 5.26 -0.99 12.05
N GLN A 83 4.34 -0.11 11.68
CA GLN A 83 2.96 -0.16 12.16
C GLN A 83 2.35 -1.55 11.97
N ARG A 84 2.57 -2.15 10.80
CA ARG A 84 2.05 -3.47 10.44
C ARG A 84 2.65 -4.60 11.29
N LEU A 85 3.92 -4.43 11.71
CA LEU A 85 4.62 -5.42 12.53
C LEU A 85 4.27 -5.31 14.01
N PHE A 86 4.20 -4.09 14.53
CA PHE A 86 4.03 -3.83 15.95
C PHE A 86 2.58 -3.55 16.35
N GLY A 87 1.70 -3.29 15.37
CA GLY A 87 0.27 -3.08 15.60
C GLY A 87 -0.05 -1.79 16.37
N PHE A 88 0.81 -0.77 16.30
CA PHE A 88 0.52 0.51 16.93
C PHE A 88 -0.44 1.35 16.07
N THR A 89 -1.15 2.25 16.73
CA THR A 89 -2.02 3.22 16.07
C THR A 89 -1.22 4.40 15.60
N PRO A 90 -1.36 4.86 14.34
CA PRO A 90 -0.71 6.05 13.85
C PRO A 90 -1.12 7.29 14.63
N PRO A 91 -0.26 8.32 14.68
CA PRO A 91 -0.64 9.63 15.23
C PRO A 91 -1.84 10.23 14.50
N VAL A 92 -2.60 11.09 15.21
CA VAL A 92 -3.82 11.74 14.69
C VAL A 92 -3.67 12.37 13.28
N PRO A 93 -2.57 13.07 12.92
CA PRO A 93 -2.42 13.62 11.58
C PRO A 93 -2.45 12.54 10.48
N PHE A 94 -1.90 11.35 10.74
CA PHE A 94 -1.93 10.24 9.79
C PHE A 94 -3.34 9.66 9.66
N LEU A 95 -4.07 9.53 10.76
CA LEU A 95 -5.48 9.12 10.71
C LEU A 95 -6.34 10.11 9.93
N ALA A 96 -6.05 11.41 10.08
CA ALA A 96 -6.83 12.48 9.45
C ALA A 96 -6.52 12.68 7.96
N HIS A 97 -5.27 12.59 7.55
CA HIS A 97 -4.80 13.03 6.24
C HIS A 97 -4.24 11.93 5.35
N ASN A 98 -3.83 10.79 5.93
CA ASN A 98 -3.38 9.65 5.14
C ASN A 98 -4.58 8.87 4.58
N THR A 99 -4.58 8.60 3.28
CA THR A 99 -5.71 7.95 2.61
C THR A 99 -5.99 6.54 3.10
N GLN A 100 -4.99 5.86 3.65
CA GLN A 100 -5.10 4.50 4.19
C GLN A 100 -5.04 4.46 5.72
N GLN A 101 -4.92 5.64 6.37
CA GLN A 101 -4.74 5.76 7.81
C GLN A 101 -3.52 5.02 8.34
N GLU A 102 -2.45 5.04 7.56
CA GLU A 102 -1.19 4.36 7.84
C GLU A 102 -0.10 5.34 8.25
N PHE A 103 0.89 4.82 8.98
CA PHE A 103 2.07 5.57 9.36
C PHE A 103 3.09 5.59 8.21
N ASN A 104 2.67 6.11 7.05
CA ASN A 104 3.52 6.35 5.89
C ASN A 104 3.19 7.71 5.25
N LEU A 105 4.12 8.28 4.51
CA LEU A 105 3.97 9.59 3.88
C LEU A 105 3.42 9.49 2.46
N HIS A 106 3.67 8.40 1.76
CA HIS A 106 3.27 8.27 0.35
C HIS A 106 1.76 8.26 0.14
N ASN A 107 1.00 7.89 1.19
CA ASN A 107 -0.47 7.92 1.20
C ASN A 107 -1.07 9.25 1.68
N PHE A 108 -0.24 10.27 1.95
CA PHE A 108 -0.73 11.63 2.19
C PHE A 108 -1.09 12.32 0.87
N ALA A 109 -2.36 12.29 0.52
CA ALA A 109 -2.86 12.85 -0.73
C ALA A 109 -2.57 14.36 -0.87
N GLU A 110 -2.59 15.09 0.24
CA GLU A 110 -2.40 16.55 0.26
C GLU A 110 -0.93 16.98 0.13
N VAL A 111 0.00 16.16 0.61
CA VAL A 111 1.44 16.52 0.64
C VAL A 111 2.16 16.11 -0.64
N PHE A 112 1.85 14.96 -1.17
CA PHE A 112 2.59 14.39 -2.31
C PHE A 112 1.79 14.30 -3.60
N GLY A 113 0.51 14.65 -3.61
CA GLY A 113 -0.38 14.73 -4.79
C GLY A 113 -0.19 13.70 -5.90
N ARG A 114 1.02 13.15 -6.02
CA ARG A 114 1.44 12.10 -6.96
C ARG A 114 2.73 11.43 -6.50
N PRO A 115 2.70 10.48 -5.55
CA PRO A 115 3.91 9.77 -5.08
C PRO A 115 4.70 9.10 -6.21
N LYS A 116 4.06 8.74 -7.32
CA LYS A 116 4.68 8.21 -8.53
C LYS A 116 5.77 9.12 -9.13
N TRP A 117 5.67 10.44 -8.96
CA TRP A 117 6.69 11.36 -9.47
C TRP A 117 7.99 11.31 -8.68
N VAL A 118 7.91 11.08 -7.38
CA VAL A 118 9.10 10.96 -6.53
C VAL A 118 9.88 9.70 -6.91
N LEU A 119 9.18 8.57 -7.04
CA LEU A 119 9.79 7.33 -7.50
C LEU A 119 10.36 7.48 -8.91
N THR A 120 9.58 8.03 -9.85
CA THR A 120 10.02 8.26 -11.24
C THR A 120 11.28 9.14 -11.29
N ALA A 121 11.29 10.26 -10.58
CA ALA A 121 12.45 11.16 -10.54
C ALA A 121 13.68 10.46 -9.93
N SER A 122 13.49 9.66 -8.89
CA SER A 122 14.56 8.89 -8.26
C SER A 122 15.13 7.82 -9.20
N LEU A 123 14.25 7.08 -9.88
CA LEU A 123 14.64 6.09 -10.89
C LEU A 123 15.45 6.74 -12.02
N LEU A 124 14.95 7.84 -12.58
CA LEU A 124 15.65 8.57 -13.66
C LEU A 124 16.99 9.14 -13.18
N SER A 125 17.02 9.73 -11.99
CA SER A 125 18.25 10.31 -11.43
C SER A 125 19.32 9.23 -11.21
N PHE A 126 18.93 8.13 -10.59
CA PHE A 126 19.85 7.04 -10.27
C PHE A 126 20.20 6.17 -11.48
N GLY A 127 19.22 5.76 -12.28
CA GLY A 127 19.41 4.75 -13.33
C GLY A 127 19.72 5.30 -14.71
N VAL A 128 19.53 6.61 -14.93
CA VAL A 128 19.79 7.27 -16.23
C VAL A 128 20.80 8.42 -16.08
N LEU A 129 20.50 9.43 -15.25
CA LEU A 129 21.32 10.63 -15.17
C LEU A 129 22.70 10.36 -14.55
N LEU A 130 22.77 9.57 -13.49
CA LEU A 130 24.02 9.23 -12.83
C LEU A 130 24.96 8.41 -13.73
N PRO A 131 24.53 7.36 -14.44
CA PRO A 131 25.34 6.70 -15.46
C PRO A 131 25.73 7.62 -16.62
N ALA A 132 24.78 8.42 -17.11
CA ALA A 132 25.02 9.35 -18.24
C ALA A 132 26.06 10.42 -17.89
N ALA A 133 26.06 10.94 -16.68
CA ALA A 133 27.05 11.90 -16.22
C ALA A 133 28.49 11.41 -16.41
N ARG A 134 28.74 10.11 -16.32
CA ARG A 134 30.06 9.52 -16.50
C ARG A 134 30.57 9.52 -17.94
N PHE A 135 29.77 9.84 -18.93
CA PHE A 135 30.23 10.02 -20.31
C PHE A 135 30.95 11.35 -20.53
N THR A 136 30.73 12.33 -19.65
CA THR A 136 31.42 13.63 -19.73
C THR A 136 32.63 13.68 -18.78
N ARG A 137 33.66 14.46 -19.13
CA ARG A 137 34.85 14.68 -18.25
C ARG A 137 34.43 15.31 -16.91
N TRP A 138 33.59 16.33 -16.98
CA TRP A 138 33.11 17.05 -15.80
C TRP A 138 32.26 16.13 -14.90
N GLY A 139 31.34 15.40 -15.49
CA GLY A 139 30.49 14.48 -14.75
C GLY A 139 31.28 13.36 -14.08
N ARG A 140 32.31 12.80 -14.75
CA ARG A 140 33.22 11.83 -14.11
C ARG A 140 33.93 12.43 -12.90
N THR A 141 34.51 13.60 -13.05
CA THR A 141 35.21 14.28 -11.96
C THR A 141 34.29 14.55 -10.78
N LEU A 142 33.03 14.96 -11.04
CA LEU A 142 32.05 15.20 -9.99
C LEU A 142 31.63 13.89 -9.29
N THR A 143 31.29 12.85 -10.05
CA THR A 143 30.89 11.56 -9.49
C THR A 143 32.02 10.90 -8.69
N ASP A 144 33.25 11.02 -9.15
CA ASP A 144 34.41 10.48 -8.44
C ASP A 144 34.70 11.25 -7.15
N ARG A 145 34.58 12.60 -7.16
CA ARG A 145 34.71 13.44 -5.96
C ARG A 145 33.64 13.12 -4.91
N LEU A 146 32.42 12.83 -5.35
CA LEU A 146 31.29 12.47 -4.46
C LEU A 146 31.29 11.00 -4.06
N GLY A 147 32.27 10.22 -4.53
CA GLY A 147 32.32 8.78 -4.30
C GLY A 147 31.08 8.06 -4.86
N ALA A 148 30.56 8.55 -5.99
CA ALA A 148 29.33 8.00 -6.57
C ALA A 148 29.62 6.70 -7.30
N THR A 149 29.02 5.61 -6.82
CA THR A 149 28.97 4.34 -7.55
C THR A 149 27.78 4.38 -8.52
N ALA A 150 28.04 4.74 -9.77
CA ALA A 150 26.99 4.68 -10.77
C ALA A 150 26.55 3.22 -11.00
N PRO A 151 25.26 2.96 -11.16
CA PRO A 151 24.79 1.63 -11.51
C PRO A 151 25.33 1.22 -12.90
N PRO A 152 25.49 -0.08 -13.14
CA PRO A 152 25.88 -0.57 -14.46
C PRO A 152 24.89 -0.09 -15.53
N LEU A 153 25.39 0.39 -16.68
CA LEU A 153 24.53 0.83 -17.81
C LEU A 153 23.53 -0.24 -18.24
N ALA A 154 23.85 -1.49 -18.02
CA ALA A 154 22.96 -2.62 -18.31
C ALA A 154 21.64 -2.59 -17.50
N ILE A 155 21.55 -1.79 -16.42
CA ILE A 155 20.30 -1.59 -15.66
C ILE A 155 19.42 -0.51 -16.29
N THR A 156 20.01 0.46 -16.97
CA THR A 156 19.30 1.62 -17.53
C THR A 156 18.05 1.25 -18.35
N PRO A 157 18.07 0.25 -19.26
CA PRO A 157 16.87 -0.13 -19.99
C PRO A 157 15.71 -0.57 -19.09
N TRP A 158 16.00 -1.25 -17.98
CA TRP A 158 14.98 -1.71 -17.01
C TRP A 158 14.44 -0.57 -16.17
N ILE A 159 15.27 0.40 -15.82
CA ILE A 159 14.81 1.64 -15.16
C ILE A 159 13.89 2.42 -16.09
N VAL A 160 14.24 2.56 -17.37
CA VAL A 160 13.36 3.19 -18.37
C VAL A 160 12.07 2.42 -18.54
N ALA A 161 12.11 1.08 -18.52
CA ALA A 161 10.91 0.24 -18.56
C ALA A 161 10.03 0.45 -17.32
N CYS A 162 10.60 0.53 -16.11
CA CYS A 162 9.84 0.86 -14.89
C CYS A 162 9.15 2.23 -15.03
N VAL A 163 9.88 3.25 -15.47
CA VAL A 163 9.30 4.59 -15.68
C VAL A 163 8.18 4.57 -16.72
N ALA A 164 8.39 3.88 -17.86
CA ALA A 164 7.37 3.75 -18.88
C ALA A 164 6.11 3.04 -18.36
N LEU A 165 6.26 1.97 -17.57
CA LEU A 165 5.16 1.23 -16.95
C LEU A 165 4.41 2.08 -15.93
N LEU A 166 5.09 2.91 -15.13
CA LEU A 166 4.45 3.85 -14.21
C LEU A 166 3.63 4.94 -14.93
N ILE A 167 4.07 5.35 -16.12
CA ILE A 167 3.38 6.36 -16.95
C ILE A 167 2.19 5.74 -17.69
N ILE A 168 2.41 4.61 -18.38
CA ILE A 168 1.41 3.95 -19.22
C ILE A 168 0.34 3.28 -18.35
N TYR A 169 0.75 2.72 -17.22
CA TYR A 169 -0.11 2.04 -16.24
C TYR A 169 -1.04 0.99 -16.89
N PRO A 170 -0.48 -0.03 -17.55
CA PRO A 170 -1.23 -0.91 -18.45
C PRO A 170 -2.30 -1.77 -17.76
N VAL A 171 -2.15 -2.03 -16.47
CA VAL A 171 -3.10 -2.78 -15.64
C VAL A 171 -3.22 -2.12 -14.28
N GLU A 172 -4.33 -2.36 -13.59
CA GLU A 172 -4.51 -1.91 -12.20
C GLU A 172 -3.39 -2.44 -11.31
N PHE A 173 -3.02 -1.73 -10.24
CA PHE A 173 -1.89 -2.07 -9.35
C PHE A 173 -0.51 -2.17 -10.04
N THR A 174 -0.33 -1.58 -11.22
CA THR A 174 0.98 -1.56 -11.89
C THR A 174 2.07 -0.97 -10.99
N GLY A 175 1.75 0.01 -10.14
CA GLY A 175 2.68 0.62 -9.18
C GLY A 175 3.36 -0.42 -8.31
N GLU A 176 2.61 -1.28 -7.66
CA GLU A 176 3.05 -2.25 -6.65
C GLU A 176 4.16 -3.17 -7.16
N TRP A 177 3.93 -3.83 -8.31
CA TRP A 177 4.93 -4.76 -8.84
C TRP A 177 6.08 -4.06 -9.58
N VAL A 178 5.89 -2.82 -10.04
CA VAL A 178 7.00 -1.99 -10.57
C VAL A 178 7.92 -1.54 -9.45
N GLU A 179 7.39 -1.22 -8.28
CA GLU A 179 8.18 -0.90 -7.08
C GLU A 179 9.00 -2.10 -6.62
N CYS A 180 8.42 -3.31 -6.66
CA CYS A 180 9.17 -4.55 -6.41
C CYS A 180 10.32 -4.73 -7.41
N LEU A 181 10.07 -4.53 -8.71
CA LEU A 181 11.11 -4.58 -9.73
C LEU A 181 12.20 -3.50 -9.49
N ALA A 182 11.81 -2.28 -9.12
CA ALA A 182 12.74 -1.23 -8.77
C ALA A 182 13.62 -1.63 -7.58
N GLY A 183 13.05 -2.17 -6.50
CA GLY A 183 13.79 -2.70 -5.36
C GLY A 183 14.84 -3.75 -5.76
N PHE A 184 14.44 -4.69 -6.62
CA PHE A 184 15.37 -5.67 -7.19
C PHE A 184 16.50 -5.01 -7.99
N LEU A 185 16.21 -4.00 -8.83
CA LEU A 185 17.21 -3.29 -9.62
C LEU A 185 18.16 -2.47 -8.74
N PHE A 186 17.67 -1.82 -7.68
CA PHE A 186 18.52 -1.13 -6.71
C PHE A 186 19.46 -2.11 -6.00
N LEU A 187 18.98 -3.30 -5.61
CA LEU A 187 19.80 -4.34 -5.02
C LEU A 187 20.83 -4.89 -6.03
N ALA A 188 20.41 -5.23 -7.24
CA ALA A 188 21.29 -5.75 -8.29
C ALA A 188 22.38 -4.74 -8.69
N SER A 189 22.07 -3.43 -8.62
CA SER A 189 23.02 -2.36 -8.89
C SER A 189 24.14 -2.24 -7.85
N ALA A 190 24.00 -2.88 -6.70
CA ALA A 190 25.03 -2.89 -5.66
C ALA A 190 26.25 -3.76 -5.99
N THR A 191 26.34 -4.29 -7.22
CA THR A 191 27.51 -5.05 -7.73
C THR A 191 27.93 -6.22 -6.85
N LEU A 192 26.95 -6.99 -6.41
CA LEU A 192 27.19 -8.18 -5.61
C LEU A 192 27.58 -9.39 -6.50
N PRO A 193 28.34 -10.35 -5.97
CA PRO A 193 28.46 -11.67 -6.59
C PRO A 193 27.07 -12.29 -6.80
N LEU A 194 26.85 -12.95 -7.94
CA LEU A 194 25.53 -13.50 -8.31
C LEU A 194 24.93 -14.41 -7.25
N VAL A 195 25.74 -15.31 -6.71
CA VAL A 195 25.29 -16.22 -5.66
C VAL A 195 24.74 -15.45 -4.46
N ARG A 196 25.45 -14.38 -4.04
CA ARG A 196 25.01 -13.54 -2.92
C ARG A 196 23.74 -12.75 -3.26
N LEU A 197 23.66 -12.21 -4.47
CA LEU A 197 22.45 -11.50 -4.96
C LEU A 197 21.23 -12.43 -4.85
N TRP A 198 21.30 -13.61 -5.44
CA TRP A 198 20.18 -14.54 -5.45
C TRP A 198 19.86 -15.13 -4.08
N SER A 199 20.87 -15.31 -3.21
CA SER A 199 20.63 -15.69 -1.81
C SER A 199 19.82 -14.62 -1.07
N ILE A 200 20.14 -13.33 -1.25
CA ILE A 200 19.39 -12.24 -0.62
C ILE A 200 17.98 -12.16 -1.19
N VAL A 201 17.81 -12.22 -2.51
CA VAL A 201 16.49 -12.19 -3.18
C VAL A 201 15.61 -13.34 -2.70
N GLY A 202 16.16 -14.56 -2.63
CA GLY A 202 15.43 -15.73 -2.14
C GLY A 202 15.10 -15.64 -0.64
N ALA A 203 16.03 -15.19 0.19
CA ALA A 203 15.79 -14.99 1.63
C ALA A 203 14.72 -13.91 1.87
N ALA A 204 14.76 -12.80 1.12
CA ALA A 204 13.76 -11.77 1.18
C ALA A 204 12.35 -12.29 0.77
N LEU A 205 12.28 -13.11 -0.27
CA LEU A 205 11.01 -13.73 -0.68
C LEU A 205 10.47 -14.68 0.40
N LEU A 206 11.31 -15.55 0.96
CA LEU A 206 10.89 -16.45 2.04
C LEU A 206 10.42 -15.67 3.27
N ALA A 207 11.12 -14.60 3.64
CA ALA A 207 10.70 -13.72 4.73
C ALA A 207 9.39 -13.00 4.42
N ALA A 208 9.18 -12.53 3.19
CA ALA A 208 7.94 -11.92 2.75
C ALA A 208 6.75 -12.89 2.87
N VAL A 209 6.92 -14.13 2.44
CA VAL A 209 5.90 -15.18 2.61
C VAL A 209 5.62 -15.43 4.09
N ALA A 210 6.66 -15.52 4.93
CA ALA A 210 6.48 -15.72 6.37
C ALA A 210 5.75 -14.55 7.02
N LEU A 211 6.09 -13.30 6.69
CA LEU A 211 5.41 -12.09 7.19
C LEU A 211 3.96 -12.05 6.75
N THR A 212 3.66 -12.39 5.50
CA THR A 212 2.28 -12.50 4.99
C THR A 212 1.47 -13.52 5.79
N LEU A 213 2.05 -14.70 6.06
CA LEU A 213 1.38 -15.73 6.86
C LEU A 213 1.22 -15.31 8.33
N MET A 214 2.21 -14.63 8.89
CA MET A 214 2.13 -14.11 10.27
C MET A 214 1.07 -13.02 10.41
N SER A 215 0.99 -12.09 9.46
CA SER A 215 -0.03 -11.04 9.49
C SER A 215 -1.43 -11.64 9.36
N ALA A 216 -1.62 -12.65 8.52
CA ALA A 216 -2.89 -13.38 8.41
C ALA A 216 -3.28 -14.12 9.71
N ARG A 217 -2.31 -14.65 10.47
CA ARG A 217 -2.61 -15.36 11.74
C ARG A 217 -2.93 -14.42 12.90
N ARG A 218 -2.27 -13.26 13.00
CA ARG A 218 -2.55 -12.26 14.05
C ARG A 218 -3.97 -11.72 14.00
N ALA A 219 -4.59 -11.87 12.86
CA ALA A 219 -5.91 -11.37 12.57
C ALA A 219 -7.05 -12.18 13.21
N ALA A 220 -6.83 -13.43 13.56
CA ALA A 220 -7.91 -14.39 13.74
C ALA A 220 -8.64 -14.37 15.11
N ASP A 221 -8.10 -13.74 16.18
CA ASP A 221 -8.46 -14.17 17.53
C ASP A 221 -8.88 -13.08 18.54
N ASP A 222 -9.78 -12.17 18.17
CA ASP A 222 -10.44 -11.36 19.21
C ASP A 222 -11.97 -11.33 19.03
N PRO A 223 -12.70 -12.31 19.59
CA PRO A 223 -14.15 -12.39 19.43
C PRO A 223 -14.91 -11.17 19.98
N GLN A 224 -14.36 -10.46 20.98
CA GLN A 224 -14.97 -9.25 21.50
C GLN A 224 -14.87 -8.10 20.49
N ARG A 225 -13.70 -7.92 19.87
CA ARG A 225 -13.52 -6.91 18.82
C ARG A 225 -14.37 -7.22 17.59
N VAL A 226 -14.47 -8.49 17.20
CA VAL A 226 -15.35 -8.93 16.11
C VAL A 226 -16.81 -8.62 16.40
N ALA A 227 -17.29 -8.93 17.60
CA ALA A 227 -18.65 -8.60 18.02
C ALA A 227 -18.90 -7.08 18.03
N CYS A 228 -17.92 -6.31 18.50
CA CYS A 228 -17.95 -4.86 18.47
C CYS A 228 -18.04 -4.31 17.05
N ALA A 229 -17.14 -4.71 16.16
CA ALA A 229 -17.14 -4.24 14.78
C ALA A 229 -18.45 -4.60 14.07
N ARG A 230 -19.02 -5.77 14.37
CA ARG A 230 -20.34 -6.16 13.85
C ARG A 230 -21.45 -5.22 14.30
N ALA A 231 -21.47 -4.86 15.58
CA ALA A 231 -22.43 -3.89 16.10
C ALA A 231 -22.24 -2.50 15.48
N GLU A 232 -20.99 -2.10 15.26
CA GLU A 232 -20.65 -0.81 14.66
C GLU A 232 -21.04 -0.73 13.18
N VAL A 233 -20.77 -1.75 12.34
CA VAL A 233 -21.20 -1.76 10.93
C VAL A 233 -22.72 -1.75 10.79
N GLU A 234 -23.44 -2.46 11.65
CA GLU A 234 -24.90 -2.42 11.72
C GLU A 234 -25.41 -1.03 12.11
N GLY A 235 -24.77 -0.40 13.08
CA GLY A 235 -25.13 0.94 13.51
C GLY A 235 -24.88 2.00 12.43
N ILE A 236 -23.76 1.92 11.71
CA ILE A 236 -23.46 2.79 10.57
C ILE A 236 -24.51 2.59 9.47
N LEU A 237 -24.86 1.35 9.14
CA LEU A 237 -25.85 1.03 8.14
C LEU A 237 -27.25 1.57 8.53
N ASN A 238 -27.64 1.43 9.80
CA ASN A 238 -28.88 1.96 10.33
C ASN A 238 -28.89 3.50 10.27
N GLY A 239 -27.82 4.16 10.70
CA GLY A 239 -27.68 5.61 10.64
C GLY A 239 -27.74 6.13 9.21
N ALA A 240 -26.98 5.56 8.29
CA ALA A 240 -26.99 5.94 6.88
C ALA A 240 -28.36 5.71 6.19
N SER A 241 -29.09 4.70 6.63
CA SER A 241 -30.43 4.42 6.09
C SER A 241 -31.53 5.34 6.66
N ALA A 242 -31.33 5.86 7.88
CA ALA A 242 -32.29 6.74 8.57
C ALA A 242 -32.08 8.22 8.28
N ASP A 243 -30.83 8.62 8.00
CA ASP A 243 -30.50 10.00 7.62
C ASP A 243 -30.92 10.29 6.18
N THR A 244 -31.75 11.30 5.98
CA THR A 244 -32.32 11.62 4.65
C THR A 244 -31.25 12.02 3.65
N ALA A 245 -30.27 12.85 4.05
CA ALA A 245 -29.21 13.33 3.15
C ALA A 245 -28.25 12.17 2.77
N ALA A 246 -27.87 11.35 3.75
CA ALA A 246 -27.06 10.17 3.51
C ALA A 246 -27.77 9.14 2.62
N ARG A 247 -29.06 8.91 2.87
CA ARG A 247 -29.90 8.05 2.05
C ARG A 247 -30.03 8.53 0.62
N ASP A 248 -30.23 9.83 0.42
CA ASP A 248 -30.32 10.41 -0.92
C ASP A 248 -29.01 10.29 -1.67
N GLU A 249 -27.86 10.51 -1.01
CA GLU A 249 -26.53 10.26 -1.61
C GLU A 249 -26.37 8.79 -2.04
N LEU A 250 -26.80 7.85 -1.19
CA LEU A 250 -26.72 6.41 -1.48
C LEU A 250 -27.65 5.97 -2.62
N LEU A 251 -28.83 6.57 -2.72
CA LEU A 251 -29.83 6.23 -3.74
C LEU A 251 -29.58 6.93 -5.08
N LEU A 252 -29.24 8.23 -5.03
CA LEU A 252 -29.10 9.08 -6.23
C LEU A 252 -27.69 9.07 -6.80
N GLY A 253 -26.68 8.85 -5.96
CA GLY A 253 -25.30 8.70 -6.38
C GLY A 253 -25.10 7.48 -7.29
N GLY A 254 -24.04 7.49 -8.07
CA GLY A 254 -23.57 6.30 -8.77
C GLY A 254 -23.10 5.22 -7.78
N VAL A 255 -22.29 4.25 -8.24
CA VAL A 255 -21.63 3.32 -7.33
C VAL A 255 -20.73 4.11 -6.39
N ILE A 256 -21.10 4.14 -5.12
CA ILE A 256 -20.30 4.78 -4.07
C ILE A 256 -19.41 3.72 -3.45
N HIS A 257 -18.13 4.03 -3.34
CA HIS A 257 -17.19 3.27 -2.55
C HIS A 257 -16.32 4.27 -1.80
N LYS A 258 -16.75 4.63 -0.59
CA LYS A 258 -16.13 5.69 0.20
C LYS A 258 -15.85 5.22 1.62
N ARG A 259 -14.87 5.84 2.24
CA ARG A 259 -14.67 5.74 3.69
C ARG A 259 -15.77 6.47 4.42
N VAL A 260 -16.24 5.90 5.51
CA VAL A 260 -17.15 6.56 6.43
C VAL A 260 -16.36 7.59 7.24
N TRP A 261 -16.96 8.77 7.42
CA TRP A 261 -16.37 9.85 8.19
C TRP A 261 -17.44 10.52 9.05
N THR A 262 -17.08 11.08 10.18
CA THR A 262 -18.02 11.75 11.11
C THR A 262 -17.78 13.25 11.21
N ALA A 263 -17.01 13.80 10.32
CA ALA A 263 -16.79 15.25 10.20
C ALA A 263 -16.74 15.59 8.71
N THR A 264 -17.29 16.73 8.32
CA THR A 264 -17.35 17.17 6.92
C THR A 264 -15.98 17.10 6.27
N ARG A 265 -15.86 16.22 5.28
CA ARG A 265 -14.64 16.05 4.51
C ARG A 265 -14.98 15.63 3.09
N ASP A 266 -14.54 16.40 2.10
CA ASP A 266 -14.74 16.09 0.70
C ASP A 266 -14.18 14.72 0.32
N GLY A 267 -14.94 13.96 -0.44
CA GLY A 267 -14.54 12.62 -0.89
C GLY A 267 -14.82 11.48 0.08
N TYR A 268 -15.40 11.76 1.24
CA TYR A 268 -15.81 10.77 2.24
C TYR A 268 -17.32 10.72 2.36
N PHE A 269 -17.85 9.59 2.85
CA PHE A 269 -19.25 9.48 3.21
C PHE A 269 -19.42 10.02 4.63
N ASP A 270 -20.06 11.18 4.75
CA ASP A 270 -20.25 11.87 6.04
C ASP A 270 -21.52 11.39 6.73
N LEU A 271 -21.38 10.97 7.98
CA LEU A 271 -22.49 10.65 8.86
C LEU A 271 -22.47 11.59 10.07
N ALA A 272 -23.47 12.45 10.16
CA ALA A 272 -23.55 13.49 11.18
C ALA A 272 -23.63 12.93 12.62
N ASP A 273 -24.20 11.74 12.81
CA ASP A 273 -24.38 11.14 14.14
C ASP A 273 -24.17 9.62 14.15
N LEU A 274 -23.07 9.18 14.78
CA LEU A 274 -22.77 7.78 15.01
C LEU A 274 -22.86 7.45 16.51
N ARG A 275 -24.05 7.47 17.09
CA ARG A 275 -24.29 7.11 18.51
C ARG A 275 -23.80 5.72 18.86
N THR A 276 -23.80 4.82 17.90
CA THR A 276 -23.41 3.42 18.06
C THR A 276 -22.01 3.23 18.62
N PHE A 277 -21.06 4.12 18.31
CA PHE A 277 -19.72 4.09 18.88
C PHE A 277 -19.68 4.38 20.38
N GLN A 278 -20.70 5.07 20.93
CA GLN A 278 -20.79 5.35 22.35
C GLN A 278 -21.39 4.19 23.13
N GLU A 279 -22.30 3.43 22.50
CA GLU A 279 -23.09 2.38 23.16
C GLU A 279 -22.38 1.03 23.20
N ALA A 280 -21.50 0.76 22.21
CA ALA A 280 -20.88 -0.56 22.11
C ALA A 280 -19.75 -0.83 23.12
N GLY A 281 -19.24 0.20 23.81
CA GLY A 281 -18.16 0.04 24.81
C GLY A 281 -16.90 -0.63 24.28
N CYS A 282 -16.68 -0.54 22.98
CA CYS A 282 -15.65 -1.29 22.28
C CYS A 282 -14.26 -0.78 22.61
N VAL A 283 -13.37 -1.70 22.95
CA VAL A 283 -11.94 -1.40 23.12
C VAL A 283 -11.33 -1.17 21.74
N GLY A 284 -10.87 0.05 21.48
CA GLY A 284 -10.16 0.41 20.26
C GLY A 284 -8.70 -0.01 20.27
N PRO A 285 -7.98 0.28 19.19
CA PRO A 285 -6.55 0.08 19.15
C PRO A 285 -5.85 0.96 20.20
N ALA A 286 -4.69 0.52 20.68
CA ALA A 286 -3.92 1.26 21.68
C ALA A 286 -3.61 2.69 21.18
N GLY A 287 -3.86 3.70 22.04
CA GLY A 287 -3.64 5.10 21.72
C GLY A 287 -4.82 5.84 21.07
N LEU A 288 -5.93 5.16 20.78
CA LEU A 288 -7.18 5.78 20.35
C LEU A 288 -8.25 5.63 21.43
N ASP A 289 -8.71 6.75 21.95
CA ASP A 289 -9.91 6.78 22.78
C ASP A 289 -11.19 6.65 21.94
N ALA A 290 -12.32 6.45 22.60
CA ALA A 290 -13.61 6.27 21.94
C ALA A 290 -14.01 7.52 21.12
N GLN A 291 -13.63 8.72 21.54
CA GLN A 291 -13.93 9.94 20.82
C GLN A 291 -13.11 10.06 19.53
N ALA A 292 -11.82 9.71 19.57
CA ALA A 292 -10.96 9.70 18.39
C ALA A 292 -11.40 8.61 17.41
N ARG A 293 -11.74 7.41 17.88
CA ARG A 293 -12.29 6.35 17.03
C ARG A 293 -13.56 6.81 16.31
N ARG A 294 -14.49 7.43 17.04
CA ARG A 294 -15.72 7.97 16.49
C ARG A 294 -15.45 9.03 15.42
N ARG A 295 -14.57 10.00 15.73
CA ARG A 295 -14.26 11.11 14.81
C ARG A 295 -13.71 10.62 13.46
N TYR A 296 -12.87 9.58 13.51
CA TYR A 296 -12.23 9.04 12.30
C TYR A 296 -12.93 7.80 11.75
N ALA A 297 -14.04 7.41 12.35
CA ALA A 297 -14.81 6.22 11.99
C ALA A 297 -13.93 4.99 11.75
N VAL A 298 -13.03 4.70 12.70
CA VAL A 298 -12.13 3.55 12.63
C VAL A 298 -12.67 2.38 13.45
N ASP A 299 -12.44 1.18 12.93
CA ASP A 299 -12.82 -0.07 13.56
C ASP A 299 -11.96 -0.41 14.81
N PRO A 300 -12.24 -1.50 15.54
CA PRO A 300 -11.46 -1.90 16.71
C PRO A 300 -9.97 -2.22 16.41
N TRP A 301 -9.60 -2.44 15.17
CA TRP A 301 -8.21 -2.67 14.75
C TRP A 301 -7.52 -1.44 14.19
N GLY A 302 -8.25 -0.32 14.04
CA GLY A 302 -7.70 0.97 13.61
C GLY A 302 -7.76 1.21 12.10
N THR A 303 -8.58 0.43 11.37
CA THR A 303 -8.88 0.68 9.97
C THR A 303 -10.20 1.42 9.80
N ALA A 304 -10.33 2.20 8.72
CA ALA A 304 -11.55 2.93 8.45
C ALA A 304 -12.71 1.98 8.13
N TYR A 305 -13.92 2.37 8.53
CA TYR A 305 -15.13 1.77 7.97
C TYR A 305 -15.37 2.27 6.57
N TRP A 306 -15.90 1.39 5.73
CA TRP A 306 -16.25 1.69 4.35
C TRP A 306 -17.73 1.48 4.08
N ILE A 307 -18.26 2.28 3.16
CA ILE A 307 -19.59 2.11 2.62
C ILE A 307 -19.53 1.93 1.11
N LYS A 308 -20.26 0.94 0.60
CA LYS A 308 -20.35 0.65 -0.83
C LYS A 308 -21.81 0.51 -1.23
N THR A 309 -22.18 1.12 -2.35
CA THR A 309 -23.48 0.90 -2.97
C THR A 309 -23.33 0.15 -4.27
N VAL A 310 -24.27 -0.73 -4.52
CA VAL A 310 -24.34 -1.52 -5.73
C VAL A 310 -25.75 -1.44 -6.31
N ARG A 311 -25.84 -1.17 -7.61
CA ARG A 311 -27.08 -1.11 -8.32
C ARG A 311 -27.67 -2.51 -8.52
N MET A 312 -28.92 -2.71 -8.09
CA MET A 312 -29.63 -3.99 -8.18
C MET A 312 -30.85 -3.87 -9.12
N GLY A 313 -30.69 -3.29 -10.28
CA GLY A 313 -31.78 -2.97 -11.21
C GLY A 313 -31.93 -1.48 -11.43
N SER A 314 -33.13 -0.98 -11.81
CA SER A 314 -33.34 0.44 -12.10
C SER A 314 -33.32 1.30 -10.84
N ASP A 315 -33.98 0.85 -9.78
CA ASP A 315 -34.33 1.71 -8.64
C ASP A 315 -33.79 1.20 -7.29
N ASP A 316 -33.38 -0.07 -7.21
CA ASP A 316 -32.87 -0.65 -5.98
C ASP A 316 -31.35 -0.52 -5.87
N ARG A 317 -30.89 -0.25 -4.65
CA ARG A 317 -29.48 -0.21 -4.26
C ARG A 317 -29.24 -1.18 -3.12
N ARG A 318 -28.25 -2.03 -3.25
CA ARG A 318 -27.70 -2.80 -2.16
C ARG A 318 -26.58 -1.98 -1.51
N ILE A 319 -26.71 -1.73 -0.23
CA ILE A 319 -25.74 -0.99 0.57
C ILE A 319 -24.99 -1.98 1.43
N LEU A 320 -23.67 -1.87 1.41
CA LEU A 320 -22.78 -2.63 2.26
C LEU A 320 -21.96 -1.66 3.10
N VAL A 321 -21.94 -1.90 4.41
CA VAL A 321 -21.00 -1.24 5.33
C VAL A 321 -20.08 -2.33 5.85
N TYR A 322 -18.77 -2.08 5.84
CA TYR A 322 -17.82 -3.10 6.20
C TYR A 322 -16.57 -2.55 6.88
N SER A 323 -16.01 -3.38 7.77
CA SER A 323 -14.68 -3.30 8.34
C SER A 323 -13.79 -4.33 7.65
N PHE A 324 -12.53 -4.03 7.48
CA PHE A 324 -11.54 -4.99 7.00
C PHE A 324 -11.18 -6.07 8.03
N GLY A 325 -11.82 -6.03 9.20
CA GLY A 325 -11.63 -7.04 10.23
C GLY A 325 -10.24 -7.09 10.85
N PRO A 326 -9.96 -8.18 11.58
CA PRO A 326 -8.69 -8.36 12.28
C PRO A 326 -7.45 -8.27 11.40
N ASN A 327 -7.49 -8.75 10.17
CA ASN A 327 -6.34 -8.75 9.26
C ASN A 327 -6.06 -7.37 8.65
N ARG A 328 -6.95 -6.39 8.87
CA ARG A 328 -6.89 -5.01 8.39
C ARG A 328 -6.83 -4.88 6.87
N ARG A 329 -7.41 -5.84 6.14
CA ARG A 329 -7.41 -5.91 4.70
C ARG A 329 -8.79 -6.15 4.18
N ARG A 330 -9.04 -5.64 2.99
CA ARG A 330 -10.21 -6.02 2.23
C ARG A 330 -9.98 -7.38 1.58
N ASP A 331 -10.72 -8.38 2.04
CA ASP A 331 -10.64 -9.75 1.49
C ASP A 331 -11.61 -10.00 0.32
N GLY A 332 -12.50 -9.04 0.05
CA GLY A 332 -13.44 -9.10 -1.07
C GLY A 332 -12.87 -8.59 -2.39
N ASP A 333 -13.41 -9.05 -3.50
CA ASP A 333 -13.01 -8.63 -4.85
C ASP A 333 -13.34 -7.15 -5.11
N ALA A 334 -12.42 -6.44 -5.78
CA ALA A 334 -12.50 -5.00 -5.99
C ALA A 334 -13.72 -4.55 -6.84
N GLY A 335 -14.38 -5.44 -7.56
CA GLY A 335 -15.51 -5.16 -8.45
C GLY A 335 -16.81 -5.88 -8.11
N GLU A 336 -16.82 -6.92 -7.32
CA GLU A 336 -18.01 -7.76 -7.16
C GLU A 336 -18.86 -7.42 -5.96
N VAL A 337 -20.17 -7.59 -6.18
CA VAL A 337 -21.25 -7.54 -5.22
C VAL A 337 -21.35 -8.90 -4.56
N GLY A 338 -20.42 -9.23 -3.68
CA GLY A 338 -20.47 -10.48 -2.94
C GLY A 338 -20.22 -10.24 -1.46
N PRO A 339 -20.60 -11.19 -0.60
CA PRO A 339 -20.13 -11.17 0.75
C PRO A 339 -18.60 -11.17 0.70
N THR A 340 -18.03 -10.24 1.40
CA THR A 340 -16.60 -10.16 1.64
C THR A 340 -16.15 -11.49 2.23
N ARG A 341 -14.95 -11.90 1.89
CA ARG A 341 -14.45 -13.22 2.30
C ARG A 341 -13.60 -13.10 3.55
N ALA A 342 -13.37 -14.23 4.16
CA ALA A 342 -12.52 -14.47 5.33
C ALA A 342 -12.97 -13.76 6.60
N ASP A 343 -12.31 -12.68 7.01
CA ASP A 343 -12.56 -12.02 8.30
C ASP A 343 -13.13 -10.61 8.19
N ASP A 344 -13.43 -10.13 6.96
CA ASP A 344 -14.19 -8.90 6.77
C ASP A 344 -15.56 -8.98 7.48
N ILE A 345 -15.93 -7.91 8.15
CA ILE A 345 -17.19 -7.81 8.89
C ILE A 345 -18.12 -6.89 8.13
N VAL A 346 -19.25 -7.42 7.67
CA VAL A 346 -20.16 -6.73 6.76
C VAL A 346 -21.58 -6.68 7.33
N ALA A 347 -22.21 -5.53 7.21
CA ALA A 347 -23.67 -5.35 7.28
C ALA A 347 -24.19 -4.90 5.91
N GLU A 348 -25.33 -5.45 5.50
CA GLU A 348 -25.93 -5.11 4.20
C GLU A 348 -27.43 -4.86 4.29
N ARG A 349 -27.92 -4.01 3.39
CA ARG A 349 -29.34 -3.71 3.24
C ARG A 349 -29.66 -3.31 1.81
N THR A 350 -30.83 -3.72 1.34
CA THR A 350 -31.39 -3.17 0.09
C THR A 350 -32.25 -1.96 0.40
N LEU A 351 -31.99 -0.85 -0.27
CA LEU A 351 -32.83 0.34 -0.28
C LEU A 351 -33.48 0.47 -1.65
N SER A 352 -34.80 0.68 -1.63
CA SER A 352 -35.56 1.02 -2.83
C SER A 352 -35.75 2.53 -2.90
N ALA A 353 -35.69 3.07 -4.12
CA ALA A 353 -36.10 4.44 -4.33
C ALA A 353 -37.58 4.62 -3.98
N PRO A 354 -37.98 5.76 -3.41
CA PRO A 354 -39.37 6.05 -3.04
C PRO A 354 -40.30 6.12 -4.24
#